data_5ec534cc274b35e2a9dbe7a3c2ad4e65
#
_entry.id   5ec534cc274b35e2a9dbe7a3c2ad4e65
#
_cell.length_a   1.000
_cell.length_b   1.000
_cell.length_c   1.000
_cell.angle_alpha   90.00
_cell.angle_beta   90.00
_cell.angle_gamma   90.00
#
_symmetry.space_group_name_H-M   'P 1'
#
loop_
_entity.id
_entity.type
_entity.pdbx_description
1 polymer ?
#
loop_
_entity_poly.entity_id
_entity_poly.type
_entity_poly.pdbx_seq_one_letter_code
_entity_poly.pdbx_strand_id
1 'polypeptide(L)'
;MTRQIFVNLAIENMERSKAFFSALGFSFNPQFTNDKGACMVIADNIYAMLLAESFFQTFTKKPVADATKSTEVLVCLSCDSRAEVDEMVRKALAAGGTAPNAPQDHGFMYSHGFEDLDGHVWELVWMDPAAVPPQA
;
A
#
# COMPACT_ATOMS: atom_id res chain seq x y z
N MET A 1 6.22 -16.53 -19.01
CA MET A 1 6.58 -15.26 -18.31
C MET A 1 5.51 -14.93 -17.29
N THR A 2 5.95 -14.65 -16.06
CA THR A 2 5.01 -14.27 -15.01
C THR A 2 4.62 -12.81 -15.16
N ARG A 3 3.31 -12.53 -15.08
CA ARG A 3 2.81 -11.16 -15.14
C ARG A 3 3.15 -10.42 -13.85
N GLN A 4 3.51 -9.16 -13.99
CA GLN A 4 3.79 -8.28 -12.86
C GLN A 4 2.73 -7.20 -12.79
N ILE A 5 2.46 -6.70 -11.61
CA ILE A 5 1.57 -5.55 -11.43
C ILE A 5 2.35 -4.39 -10.82
N PHE A 6 2.14 -3.20 -11.37
CA PHE A 6 2.72 -1.94 -10.89
C PHE A 6 1.58 -0.96 -10.65
N VAL A 7 1.24 -0.75 -9.39
CA VAL A 7 0.22 0.23 -9.01
C VAL A 7 0.90 1.58 -8.82
N ASN A 8 0.52 2.57 -9.60
CA ASN A 8 1.12 3.90 -9.54
C ASN A 8 0.30 4.80 -8.64
N LEU A 9 0.92 5.41 -7.65
CA LEU A 9 0.28 6.30 -6.69
C LEU A 9 1.01 7.64 -6.66
N ALA A 10 0.25 8.73 -6.66
CA ALA A 10 0.81 10.07 -6.61
C ALA A 10 1.19 10.41 -5.16
N ILE A 11 2.38 10.98 -4.98
CA ILE A 11 2.87 11.37 -3.66
C ILE A 11 3.38 12.82 -3.70
N GLU A 12 3.35 13.47 -2.54
CA GLU A 12 3.81 14.85 -2.40
C GLU A 12 5.31 14.96 -2.13
N ASN A 13 5.84 14.10 -1.26
CA ASN A 13 7.23 14.19 -0.80
C ASN A 13 7.89 12.81 -0.87
N MET A 14 8.82 12.65 -1.82
CA MET A 14 9.46 11.36 -2.07
C MET A 14 10.21 10.81 -0.87
N GLU A 15 11.04 11.65 -0.23
CA GLU A 15 11.85 11.19 0.90
C GLU A 15 10.99 10.77 2.08
N ARG A 16 9.92 11.52 2.35
CA ARG A 16 8.99 11.22 3.42
C ARG A 16 8.24 9.92 3.16
N SER A 17 7.78 9.72 1.93
CA SER A 17 7.04 8.50 1.57
C SER A 17 7.93 7.27 1.57
N LYS A 18 9.16 7.38 1.08
CA LYS A 18 10.11 6.26 1.14
C LYS A 18 10.42 5.88 2.60
N ALA A 19 10.62 6.87 3.46
CA ALA A 19 10.86 6.61 4.88
C ALA A 19 9.67 5.93 5.54
N PHE A 20 8.46 6.36 5.21
CA PHE A 20 7.23 5.77 5.73
C PHE A 20 7.15 4.28 5.39
N PHE A 21 7.24 3.95 4.12
CA PHE A 21 7.10 2.55 3.68
C PHE A 21 8.29 1.68 4.08
N SER A 22 9.49 2.27 4.18
CA SER A 22 10.65 1.53 4.71
C SER A 22 10.44 1.15 6.17
N ALA A 23 9.80 2.02 6.95
CA ALA A 23 9.47 1.73 8.35
C ALA A 23 8.47 0.57 8.47
N LEU A 24 7.64 0.35 7.45
CA LEU A 24 6.71 -0.77 7.40
C LEU A 24 7.37 -2.08 6.94
N GLY A 25 8.61 -2.01 6.48
CA GLY A 25 9.35 -3.19 6.05
C GLY A 25 9.46 -3.37 4.54
N PHE A 26 8.91 -2.46 3.74
CA PHE A 26 9.02 -2.55 2.30
C PHE A 26 10.39 -2.03 1.84
N SER A 27 10.89 -2.59 0.73
CA SER A 27 12.13 -2.17 0.11
C SER A 27 11.85 -1.50 -1.22
N PHE A 28 12.84 -0.81 -1.74
CA PHE A 28 12.75 -0.11 -3.02
C PHE A 28 13.82 -0.62 -3.95
N ASN A 29 13.48 -0.78 -5.24
CA ASN A 29 14.44 -1.19 -6.25
C ASN A 29 15.25 0.05 -6.66
N PRO A 30 16.56 0.12 -6.34
CA PRO A 30 17.36 1.32 -6.61
C PRO A 30 17.52 1.60 -8.10
N GLN A 31 17.43 0.57 -8.94
CA GLN A 31 17.53 0.71 -10.38
C GLN A 31 16.38 1.52 -10.98
N PHE A 32 15.21 1.47 -10.34
CA PHE A 32 14.01 2.16 -10.82
C PHE A 32 13.50 3.18 -9.79
N THR A 33 14.40 3.73 -8.97
CA THR A 33 14.07 4.71 -7.95
C THR A 33 14.94 5.95 -8.12
N ASN A 34 14.27 7.11 -8.24
CA ASN A 34 14.94 8.42 -8.32
C ASN A 34 14.05 9.47 -7.66
N ASP A 35 14.31 10.75 -7.91
CA ASP A 35 13.54 11.85 -7.30
C ASP A 35 12.12 11.99 -7.83
N LYS A 36 11.80 11.39 -8.97
CA LYS A 36 10.47 11.45 -9.61
C LYS A 36 9.62 10.23 -9.33
N GLY A 37 10.23 9.09 -9.07
CA GLY A 37 9.50 7.85 -8.84
C GLY A 37 10.31 6.87 -8.03
N ALA A 38 9.64 6.12 -7.17
CA ALA A 38 10.25 5.07 -6.36
C ALA A 38 9.52 3.76 -6.62
N CYS A 39 10.27 2.72 -6.98
CA CYS A 39 9.72 1.39 -7.20
C CYS A 39 9.71 0.61 -5.88
N MET A 40 8.57 0.56 -5.23
CA MET A 40 8.40 -0.18 -3.99
C MET A 40 8.12 -1.65 -4.29
N VAL A 41 8.95 -2.52 -3.73
CA VAL A 41 8.81 -3.96 -3.90
C VAL A 41 7.90 -4.49 -2.80
N ILE A 42 6.73 -4.99 -3.18
CA ILE A 42 5.77 -5.59 -2.23
C ILE A 42 5.97 -7.11 -2.19
N ALA A 43 6.09 -7.72 -3.34
CA ALA A 43 6.37 -9.15 -3.50
C ALA A 43 7.03 -9.36 -4.87
N ASP A 44 7.35 -10.60 -5.21
CA ASP A 44 8.09 -10.91 -6.44
C ASP A 44 7.44 -10.34 -7.71
N ASN A 45 6.12 -10.29 -7.75
CA ASN A 45 5.39 -9.82 -8.93
C ASN A 45 4.48 -8.65 -8.63
N ILE A 46 4.61 -8.02 -7.46
CA ILE A 46 3.71 -6.98 -7.00
C ILE A 46 4.54 -5.77 -6.60
N TYR A 47 4.27 -4.64 -7.24
CA TYR A 47 5.01 -3.40 -7.03
C TYR A 47 4.04 -2.23 -6.90
N ALA A 48 4.46 -1.22 -6.17
CA ALA A 48 3.80 0.08 -6.19
C ALA A 48 4.83 1.12 -6.60
N MET A 49 4.49 1.93 -7.60
CA MET A 49 5.33 3.05 -8.01
C MET A 49 4.83 4.29 -7.30
N LEU A 50 5.65 4.85 -6.44
CA LEU A 50 5.35 6.12 -5.80
C LEU A 50 5.89 7.21 -6.69
N LEU A 51 5.00 7.97 -7.31
CA LEU A 51 5.38 8.98 -8.31
C LEU A 51 5.14 10.38 -7.74
N ALA A 52 6.14 11.24 -7.86
CA ALA A 52 5.95 12.66 -7.58
C ALA A 52 4.74 13.15 -8.38
N GLU A 53 3.87 13.96 -7.76
CA GLU A 53 2.59 14.33 -8.36
C GLU A 53 2.74 14.93 -9.77
N SER A 54 3.73 15.79 -9.98
CA SER A 54 3.98 16.37 -11.30
C SER A 54 4.36 15.32 -12.35
N PHE A 55 5.08 14.29 -11.93
CA PHE A 55 5.42 13.20 -12.82
C PHE A 55 4.22 12.29 -13.09
N PHE A 56 3.44 11.99 -12.07
CA PHE A 56 2.19 11.24 -12.23
C PHE A 56 1.28 11.93 -13.25
N GLN A 57 1.19 13.26 -13.19
CA GLN A 57 0.33 14.03 -14.10
C GLN A 57 0.72 13.84 -15.57
N THR A 58 1.96 13.46 -15.86
CA THR A 58 2.38 13.23 -17.25
C THR A 58 1.75 11.97 -17.87
N PHE A 59 1.20 11.07 -17.06
CA PHE A 59 0.60 9.83 -17.54
C PHE A 59 -0.90 9.92 -17.77
N THR A 60 -1.53 11.04 -17.41
CA THR A 60 -2.97 11.21 -17.56
C THR A 60 -3.29 12.66 -17.91
N LYS A 61 -4.36 12.83 -18.70
CA LYS A 61 -4.86 14.18 -19.03
C LYS A 61 -5.84 14.69 -17.98
N LYS A 62 -6.34 13.80 -17.12
CA LYS A 62 -7.28 14.19 -16.06
C LYS A 62 -6.50 14.78 -14.87
N PRO A 63 -7.15 15.65 -14.09
CA PRO A 63 -6.53 16.12 -12.84
C PRO A 63 -6.19 14.94 -11.92
N VAL A 64 -5.06 15.02 -11.25
CA VAL A 64 -4.65 14.01 -10.27
C VAL A 64 -5.58 14.11 -9.07
N ALA A 65 -6.16 12.96 -8.66
CA ALA A 65 -7.06 12.92 -7.50
C ALA A 65 -6.30 13.21 -6.21
N ASP A 66 -6.93 13.94 -5.32
CA ASP A 66 -6.40 14.19 -3.98
C ASP A 66 -6.92 13.12 -3.03
N ALA A 67 -6.06 12.16 -2.67
CA ALA A 67 -6.44 11.03 -1.84
C ALA A 67 -6.76 11.42 -0.40
N THR A 68 -6.44 12.64 0.01
CA THR A 68 -6.86 13.15 1.33
C THR A 68 -8.33 13.52 1.35
N LYS A 69 -8.96 13.70 0.18
CA LYS A 69 -10.35 14.17 0.05
C LYS A 69 -11.27 13.11 -0.55
N SER A 70 -10.74 12.22 -1.39
CA SER A 70 -11.54 11.19 -2.03
C SER A 70 -10.71 9.94 -2.23
N THR A 71 -11.37 8.77 -2.22
CA THR A 71 -10.69 7.48 -2.40
C THR A 71 -10.98 6.95 -3.80
N GLU A 72 -9.94 6.85 -4.62
CA GLU A 72 -10.04 6.22 -5.94
C GLU A 72 -9.84 4.70 -5.85
N VAL A 73 -8.88 4.29 -5.03
CA VAL A 73 -8.46 2.88 -5.01
C VAL A 73 -8.18 2.43 -3.57
N LEU A 74 -8.51 1.18 -3.29
CA LEU A 74 -8.15 0.49 -2.06
C LEU A 74 -7.13 -0.58 -2.42
N VAL A 75 -5.90 -0.43 -1.96
CA VAL A 75 -4.86 -1.43 -2.22
C VAL A 75 -4.83 -2.40 -1.06
N CYS A 76 -5.27 -3.62 -1.31
CA CYS A 76 -5.37 -4.66 -0.28
C CYS A 76 -4.25 -5.67 -0.46
N LEU A 77 -3.50 -5.91 0.62
CA LEU A 77 -2.40 -6.88 0.64
C LEU A 77 -2.75 -8.00 1.60
N SER A 78 -2.43 -9.24 1.20
CA SER A 78 -2.60 -10.39 2.09
C SER A 78 -1.48 -10.46 3.10
N CYS A 79 -1.80 -10.99 4.28
CA CYS A 79 -0.85 -11.23 5.37
C CYS A 79 -0.94 -12.69 5.79
N ASP A 80 0.13 -13.20 6.40
CA ASP A 80 0.23 -14.59 6.79
C ASP A 80 -0.42 -14.89 8.15
N SER A 81 -0.75 -13.84 8.92
CA SER A 81 -1.34 -13.99 10.25
C SER A 81 -2.06 -12.72 10.67
N ARG A 82 -2.93 -12.85 11.69
CA ARG A 82 -3.55 -11.70 12.34
C ARG A 82 -2.49 -10.78 12.95
N ALA A 83 -1.46 -11.35 13.55
CA ALA A 83 -0.38 -10.59 14.16
C ALA A 83 0.35 -9.72 13.14
N GLU A 84 0.53 -10.22 11.92
CA GLU A 84 1.17 -9.44 10.85
C GLU A 84 0.30 -8.25 10.44
N VAL A 85 -1.02 -8.43 10.37
CA VAL A 85 -1.94 -7.33 10.08
C VAL A 85 -1.80 -6.24 11.15
N ASP A 86 -1.88 -6.62 12.42
CA ASP A 86 -1.79 -5.67 13.53
C ASP A 86 -0.44 -4.95 13.58
N GLU A 87 0.64 -5.69 13.35
CA GLU A 87 2.00 -5.13 13.39
C GLU A 87 2.23 -4.10 12.29
N MET A 88 1.73 -4.36 11.09
CA MET A 88 1.90 -3.42 9.98
C MET A 88 1.12 -2.14 10.22
N VAL A 89 -0.12 -2.24 10.75
CA VAL A 89 -0.90 -1.04 11.10
C VAL A 89 -0.19 -0.26 12.21
N ARG A 90 0.35 -0.96 13.22
CA ARG A 90 1.10 -0.30 14.31
C ARG A 90 2.29 0.48 13.75
N LYS A 91 3.04 -0.12 12.84
CA LYS A 91 4.19 0.54 12.21
C LYS A 91 3.76 1.75 11.38
N ALA A 92 2.64 1.62 10.66
CA ALA A 92 2.11 2.72 9.85
C ALA A 92 1.73 3.91 10.74
N LEU A 93 1.07 3.66 11.87
CA LEU A 93 0.69 4.71 12.81
C LEU A 93 1.93 5.36 13.41
N ALA A 94 2.94 4.56 13.78
CA ALA A 94 4.18 5.07 14.34
C ALA A 94 4.96 5.93 13.33
N ALA A 95 4.80 5.66 12.04
CA ALA A 95 5.48 6.39 10.97
C ALA A 95 4.70 7.63 10.48
N GLY A 96 3.54 7.91 11.08
CA GLY A 96 2.77 9.11 10.75
C GLY A 96 1.49 8.87 9.96
N GLY A 97 1.18 7.64 9.62
CA GLY A 97 -0.08 7.30 8.96
C GLY A 97 -1.25 7.33 9.93
N THR A 98 -2.45 7.09 9.41
CA THR A 98 -3.68 7.04 10.21
C THR A 98 -4.42 5.73 9.99
N ALA A 99 -5.28 5.36 10.92
CA ALA A 99 -6.15 4.19 10.79
C ALA A 99 -7.57 4.62 11.12
N PRO A 100 -8.31 5.15 10.13
CA PRO A 100 -9.63 5.71 10.37
C PRO A 100 -10.69 4.67 10.73
N ASN A 101 -10.46 3.41 10.36
CA ASN A 101 -11.41 2.34 10.63
C ASN A 101 -10.86 1.37 11.66
N ALA A 102 -11.77 0.79 12.47
CA ALA A 102 -11.41 -0.26 13.40
C ALA A 102 -11.13 -1.58 12.65
N PRO A 103 -10.33 -2.49 13.24
CA PRO A 103 -10.14 -3.80 12.64
C PRO A 103 -11.46 -4.57 12.57
N GLN A 104 -11.59 -5.43 11.57
CA GLN A 104 -12.77 -6.26 11.38
C GLN A 104 -12.40 -7.73 11.51
N ASP A 105 -13.01 -8.40 12.47
CA ASP A 105 -12.77 -9.82 12.75
C ASP A 105 -14.01 -10.62 12.42
N HIS A 106 -13.93 -11.42 11.37
CA HIS A 106 -15.02 -12.28 10.93
C HIS A 106 -14.77 -13.75 11.29
N GLY A 107 -13.78 -14.03 12.16
CA GLY A 107 -13.37 -15.38 12.53
C GLY A 107 -12.45 -16.00 11.50
N PHE A 108 -12.97 -16.29 10.31
CA PHE A 108 -12.18 -16.87 9.21
C PHE A 108 -11.32 -15.82 8.49
N MET A 109 -11.61 -14.55 8.68
CA MET A 109 -10.92 -13.45 8.03
C MET A 109 -10.75 -12.30 9.03
N TYR A 110 -9.56 -11.71 9.02
CA TYR A 110 -9.24 -10.57 9.86
C TYR A 110 -8.61 -9.49 8.99
N SER A 111 -9.11 -8.29 9.08
CA SER A 111 -8.61 -7.17 8.28
C SER A 111 -8.50 -5.90 9.09
N HIS A 112 -7.55 -5.07 8.71
CA HIS A 112 -7.37 -3.72 9.21
C HIS A 112 -6.64 -2.94 8.13
N GLY A 113 -6.71 -1.62 8.19
CA GLY A 113 -6.07 -0.80 7.19
C GLY A 113 -5.49 0.46 7.77
N PHE A 114 -4.79 1.18 6.92
CA PHE A 114 -4.22 2.48 7.27
C PHE A 114 -4.23 3.38 6.04
N GLU A 115 -4.10 4.67 6.28
CA GLU A 115 -3.82 5.64 5.24
C GLU A 115 -2.36 6.04 5.35
N ASP A 116 -1.70 6.14 4.19
CA ASP A 116 -0.32 6.62 4.16
C ASP A 116 -0.29 8.14 4.29
N LEU A 117 0.90 8.74 4.13
CA LEU A 117 1.09 10.17 4.34
C LEU A 117 0.37 11.04 3.30
N ASP A 118 -0.02 10.45 2.18
CA ASP A 118 -0.73 11.13 1.10
C ASP A 118 -2.22 10.81 1.09
N GLY A 119 -2.70 10.01 2.05
CA GLY A 119 -4.10 9.65 2.16
C GLY A 119 -4.52 8.42 1.37
N HIS A 120 -3.60 7.75 0.70
CA HIS A 120 -3.92 6.50 0.01
C HIS A 120 -4.26 5.41 1.02
N VAL A 121 -5.31 4.65 0.73
CA VAL A 121 -5.82 3.62 1.63
C VAL A 121 -5.17 2.28 1.31
N TRP A 122 -4.54 1.69 2.31
CA TRP A 122 -3.95 0.36 2.26
C TRP A 122 -4.71 -0.54 3.21
N GLU A 123 -5.19 -1.66 2.69
CA GLU A 123 -5.87 -2.67 3.50
C GLU A 123 -5.00 -3.90 3.64
N LEU A 124 -5.10 -4.56 4.78
CA LEU A 124 -4.34 -5.76 5.10
C LEU A 124 -5.34 -6.83 5.49
N VAL A 125 -5.22 -8.03 4.94
CA VAL A 125 -6.17 -9.10 5.18
C VAL A 125 -5.44 -10.41 5.44
N TRP A 126 -5.87 -11.10 6.50
CA TRP A 126 -5.51 -12.49 6.73
C TRP A 126 -6.76 -13.34 6.61
N MET A 127 -6.64 -14.47 5.95
CA MET A 127 -7.70 -15.45 5.86
C MET A 127 -7.19 -16.78 6.35
N ASP A 128 -8.03 -17.47 7.14
CA ASP A 128 -7.71 -18.81 7.61
C ASP A 128 -7.72 -19.77 6.40
N PRO A 129 -6.60 -20.38 6.04
CA PRO A 129 -6.54 -21.27 4.88
C PRO A 129 -7.48 -22.47 5.00
N ALA A 130 -7.77 -22.93 6.22
CA ALA A 130 -8.67 -24.05 6.46
C ALA A 130 -10.14 -23.69 6.24
N ALA A 131 -10.49 -22.39 6.34
CA ALA A 131 -11.87 -21.91 6.21
C ALA A 131 -12.20 -21.43 4.80
N VAL A 132 -11.19 -21.21 3.94
CA VAL A 132 -11.39 -20.74 2.57
C VAL A 132 -11.75 -21.91 1.66
N PRO A 133 -12.89 -21.85 0.94
CA PRO A 133 -13.24 -22.93 0.00
C PRO A 133 -12.18 -23.05 -1.09
N PRO A 134 -11.93 -24.26 -1.62
CA PRO A 134 -11.01 -24.45 -2.73
C PRO A 134 -11.46 -23.64 -3.94
N GLN A 135 -10.49 -23.03 -4.63
CA GLN A 135 -10.74 -22.32 -5.87
C GLN A 135 -11.03 -23.31 -6.97
N ALA A 136 -12.06 -23.06 -7.76
CA ALA A 136 -12.38 -23.90 -8.90
C ALA A 136 -11.43 -23.67 -10.07
#